data_808cc21f19aceeb86d010298d9a7d175
#
_entry.id   808cc21f19aceeb86d010298d9a7d175
#
_cell.length_a   1.000
_cell.length_b   1.000
_cell.length_c   1.000
_cell.angle_alpha   90.00
_cell.angle_beta   90.00
_cell.angle_gamma   90.00
#
_symmetry.space_group_name_H-M   'P 1'
#
loop_
_entity.id
_entity.type
_entity.pdbx_description
1 polymer ?
#
loop_
_entity_poly.entity_id
_entity_poly.type
_entity_poly.pdbx_seq_one_letter_code
_entity_poly.pdbx_strand_id
1 'polypeptide(L)'
;MIYVDQAPLQNYLSDWGPESGNRGMNNPQALEGLQRTLETDPKTAHLGTIAACLGYRSHPRPGDPTEGSKEWQEDEAFFLKEALKGDGWWYGKLMADHTALDWRDAIKHSFGSGSGSTTKTLVVASTRSGCFPSAGPLKVVDLANGGTEGGHARGVAVEWGGHWCYWEKPEKFNELVLEFLSE
;
A
#
# COMPACT_ATOMS: atom_id res chain seq x y z
N MET A 1 8.53 -5.24 -13.31
CA MET A 1 7.34 -4.61 -12.64
C MET A 1 7.71 -4.25 -11.22
N ILE A 2 7.10 -3.20 -10.65
CA ILE A 2 7.37 -2.81 -9.25
C ILE A 2 6.02 -2.63 -8.55
N TYR A 3 5.81 -3.36 -7.47
CA TYR A 3 4.69 -3.20 -6.53
C TYR A 3 5.19 -2.48 -5.29
N VAL A 4 4.48 -1.44 -4.85
CA VAL A 4 4.85 -0.67 -3.66
C VAL A 4 3.73 -0.78 -2.64
N ASP A 5 3.99 -1.52 -1.59
CA ASP A 5 3.15 -1.69 -0.39
C ASP A 5 1.67 -1.99 -0.68
N GLN A 6 1.39 -2.72 -1.77
CA GLN A 6 0.05 -3.09 -2.18
C GLN A 6 -0.15 -4.60 -2.04
N ALA A 7 -1.10 -5.01 -1.21
CA ALA A 7 -1.52 -6.40 -1.10
C ALA A 7 -2.43 -6.81 -2.27
N PRO A 8 -2.41 -8.06 -2.70
CA PRO A 8 -3.22 -8.55 -3.81
C PRO A 8 -4.72 -8.68 -3.47
N LEU A 9 -5.06 -8.60 -2.19
CA LEU A 9 -6.42 -8.60 -1.65
C LEU A 9 -6.47 -7.71 -0.42
N GLN A 10 -7.48 -6.87 -0.30
CA GLN A 10 -7.65 -5.99 0.85
C GLN A 10 -8.57 -6.57 1.92
N ASN A 11 -9.70 -7.17 1.49
CA ASN A 11 -10.69 -7.72 2.39
C ASN A 11 -10.18 -8.95 3.17
N TYR A 12 -10.68 -9.13 4.38
CA TYR A 12 -10.47 -10.36 5.11
C TYR A 12 -11.36 -11.47 4.57
N LEU A 13 -10.76 -12.64 4.38
CA LEU A 13 -11.43 -13.89 4.02
C LEU A 13 -10.96 -14.98 4.98
N SER A 14 -11.54 -16.17 4.89
CA SER A 14 -11.15 -17.32 5.73
C SER A 14 -9.68 -17.73 5.55
N ASP A 15 -9.11 -17.48 4.39
CA ASP A 15 -7.73 -17.75 4.00
C ASP A 15 -6.85 -16.49 3.88
N TRP A 16 -7.38 -15.32 4.29
CA TRP A 16 -6.71 -14.03 4.19
C TRP A 16 -7.09 -13.12 5.37
N GLY A 17 -6.37 -13.26 6.45
CA GLY A 17 -6.67 -12.62 7.72
C GLY A 17 -5.96 -11.27 7.95
N PRO A 18 -6.01 -10.78 9.20
CA PRO A 18 -5.43 -9.48 9.59
C PRO A 18 -3.92 -9.40 9.44
N GLU A 19 -3.22 -10.53 9.29
CA GLU A 19 -1.79 -10.59 9.03
C GLU A 19 -1.41 -10.21 7.58
N SER A 20 -2.40 -10.16 6.67
CA SER A 20 -2.18 -9.93 5.23
C SER A 20 -3.09 -8.86 4.64
N GLY A 21 -4.33 -8.77 5.10
CA GLY A 21 -5.33 -7.84 4.56
C GLY A 21 -5.14 -6.39 5.03
N ASN A 22 -5.94 -5.48 4.49
CA ASN A 22 -5.89 -4.07 4.82
C ASN A 22 -6.28 -3.81 6.28
N ARG A 23 -5.57 -2.93 6.97
CA ARG A 23 -5.80 -2.60 8.39
C ARG A 23 -7.10 -1.81 8.62
N GLY A 24 -7.51 -0.99 7.66
CA GLY A 24 -8.69 -0.11 7.78
C GLY A 24 -9.84 -0.51 6.86
N MET A 25 -9.56 -0.83 5.60
CA MET A 25 -10.56 -1.15 4.57
C MET A 25 -10.57 -2.66 4.28
N ASN A 26 -10.99 -3.46 5.25
CA ASN A 26 -10.88 -4.92 5.21
C ASN A 26 -12.22 -5.66 5.20
N ASN A 27 -13.33 -4.92 5.18
CA ASN A 27 -14.68 -5.47 5.14
C ASN A 27 -15.67 -4.43 4.60
N PRO A 28 -16.88 -4.85 4.15
CA PRO A 28 -17.88 -3.94 3.58
C PRO A 28 -18.30 -2.80 4.52
N GLN A 29 -18.41 -3.05 5.84
CA GLN A 29 -18.86 -2.04 6.80
C GLN A 29 -17.82 -0.92 6.97
N ALA A 30 -16.55 -1.26 7.04
CA ALA A 30 -15.46 -0.27 7.09
C ALA A 30 -15.44 0.59 5.83
N LEU A 31 -15.68 -0.03 4.67
CA LEU A 31 -15.74 0.65 3.39
C LEU A 31 -16.93 1.61 3.29
N GLU A 32 -18.13 1.18 3.70
CA GLU A 32 -19.31 2.05 3.77
C GLU A 32 -19.09 3.24 4.70
N GLY A 33 -18.41 3.03 5.82
CA GLY A 33 -18.00 4.10 6.73
C GLY A 33 -17.11 5.13 6.07
N LEU A 34 -16.07 4.68 5.34
CA LEU A 34 -15.18 5.54 4.58
C LEU A 34 -15.94 6.32 3.49
N GLN A 35 -16.78 5.64 2.69
CA GLN A 35 -17.58 6.28 1.64
C GLN A 35 -18.46 7.40 2.20
N ARG A 36 -19.16 7.13 3.31
CA ARG A 36 -19.99 8.13 3.98
C ARG A 36 -19.16 9.33 4.45
N THR A 37 -17.98 9.09 5.01
CA THR A 37 -17.11 10.18 5.47
C THR A 37 -16.58 10.99 4.28
N LEU A 38 -16.22 10.35 3.18
CA LEU A 38 -15.79 11.03 1.95
C LEU A 38 -16.89 11.93 1.36
N GLU A 39 -18.17 11.54 1.48
CA GLU A 39 -19.30 12.34 1.00
C GLU A 39 -19.63 13.52 1.94
N THR A 40 -19.55 13.32 3.26
CA THR A 40 -20.03 14.30 4.25
C THR A 40 -18.92 15.17 4.84
N ASP A 41 -17.71 14.64 4.97
CA ASP A 41 -16.52 15.32 5.48
C ASP A 41 -15.25 14.76 4.82
N PRO A 42 -15.04 15.08 3.53
CA PRO A 42 -13.91 14.57 2.77
C PRO A 42 -12.56 14.95 3.38
N LYS A 43 -12.48 16.08 4.07
CA LYS A 43 -11.27 16.51 4.76
C LYS A 43 -10.86 15.49 5.84
N THR A 44 -11.77 15.12 6.71
CA THR A 44 -11.50 14.11 7.76
C THR A 44 -11.14 12.75 7.16
N ALA A 45 -11.82 12.31 6.10
CA ALA A 45 -11.49 11.06 5.42
C ALA A 45 -10.06 11.07 4.86
N HIS A 46 -9.68 12.14 4.16
CA HIS A 46 -8.34 12.28 3.58
C HIS A 46 -7.25 12.41 4.65
N LEU A 47 -7.50 13.12 5.76
CA LEU A 47 -6.56 13.18 6.88
C LEU A 47 -6.29 11.79 7.48
N GLY A 48 -7.33 10.95 7.60
CA GLY A 48 -7.17 9.56 8.01
C GLY A 48 -6.32 8.73 7.04
N THR A 49 -6.53 8.90 5.74
CA THR A 49 -5.72 8.25 4.70
C THR A 49 -4.26 8.70 4.77
N ILE A 50 -3.99 10.00 4.87
CA ILE A 50 -2.65 10.56 5.00
C ILE A 50 -1.94 9.97 6.24
N ALA A 51 -2.64 9.91 7.37
CA ALA A 51 -2.11 9.34 8.61
C ALA A 51 -1.76 7.85 8.46
N ALA A 52 -2.55 7.07 7.75
CA ALA A 52 -2.29 5.67 7.49
C ALA A 52 -1.11 5.45 6.50
N CYS A 53 -0.96 6.34 5.52
CA CYS A 53 0.03 6.19 4.47
C CYS A 53 1.44 6.64 4.86
N LEU A 54 1.58 7.62 5.76
CA LEU A 54 2.87 8.10 6.24
C LEU A 54 3.36 7.28 7.44
N GLY A 55 4.51 6.65 7.31
CA GLY A 55 5.05 5.75 8.33
C GLY A 55 5.36 6.44 9.66
N TYR A 56 5.81 7.68 9.62
CA TYR A 56 6.06 8.46 10.82
C TYR A 56 4.77 8.86 11.57
N ARG A 57 3.59 8.76 10.91
CA ARG A 57 2.28 8.96 11.55
C ARG A 57 1.68 7.65 12.05
N SER A 58 1.71 6.61 11.20
CA SER A 58 1.09 5.31 11.52
C SER A 58 1.90 4.49 12.53
N HIS A 59 3.24 4.52 12.43
CA HIS A 59 4.16 3.78 13.30
C HIS A 59 5.37 4.68 13.64
N PRO A 60 5.19 5.72 14.49
CA PRO A 60 6.22 6.69 14.82
C PRO A 60 7.42 6.06 15.53
N ARG A 61 8.62 6.58 15.26
CA ARG A 61 9.89 6.16 15.86
C ARG A 61 10.64 7.39 16.39
N PRO A 62 11.59 7.20 17.31
CA PRO A 62 12.47 8.29 17.73
C PRO A 62 13.18 8.94 16.55
N GLY A 63 13.11 10.27 16.45
CA GLY A 63 13.69 11.04 15.35
C GLY A 63 12.77 11.29 14.16
N ASP A 64 11.58 10.72 14.14
CA ASP A 64 10.56 11.04 13.14
C ASP A 64 9.94 12.44 13.36
N PRO A 65 9.33 13.04 12.31
CA PRO A 65 8.53 14.25 12.47
C PRO A 65 7.41 14.05 13.48
N THR A 66 7.30 14.95 14.45
CA THR A 66 6.25 14.92 15.46
C THR A 66 5.04 15.73 15.03
N GLU A 67 3.88 15.44 15.61
CA GLU A 67 2.66 16.20 15.38
C GLU A 67 2.88 17.69 15.57
N GLY A 68 2.45 18.49 14.58
CA GLY A 68 2.65 19.94 14.58
C GLY A 68 4.04 20.43 14.17
N SER A 69 5.01 19.53 13.89
CA SER A 69 6.29 19.94 13.29
C SER A 69 6.09 20.51 11.87
N LYS A 70 7.08 21.26 11.39
CA LYS A 70 7.02 21.85 10.05
C LYS A 70 6.80 20.79 8.96
N GLU A 71 7.59 19.72 8.97
CA GLU A 71 7.48 18.62 7.99
C GLU A 71 6.11 17.95 8.04
N TRP A 72 5.58 17.69 9.25
CA TRP A 72 4.22 17.16 9.44
C TRP A 72 3.15 18.04 8.77
N GLN A 73 3.23 19.35 8.98
CA GLN A 73 2.26 20.32 8.45
C GLN A 73 2.40 20.46 6.93
N GLU A 74 3.62 20.47 6.40
CA GLU A 74 3.89 20.60 4.97
C GLU A 74 3.38 19.37 4.20
N ASP A 75 3.65 18.15 4.67
CA ASP A 75 3.15 16.92 4.07
C ASP A 75 1.61 16.88 4.11
N GLU A 76 1.01 17.19 5.27
CA GLU A 76 -0.44 17.22 5.39
C GLU A 76 -1.07 18.23 4.43
N ALA A 77 -0.55 19.45 4.39
CA ALA A 77 -1.07 20.49 3.51
C ALA A 77 -0.93 20.10 2.03
N PHE A 78 0.19 19.48 1.65
CA PHE A 78 0.42 19.02 0.28
C PHE A 78 -0.58 17.95 -0.13
N PHE A 79 -0.65 16.85 0.59
CA PHE A 79 -1.52 15.72 0.24
C PHE A 79 -3.01 16.09 0.35
N LEU A 80 -3.40 16.82 1.38
CA LEU A 80 -4.79 17.24 1.58
C LEU A 80 -5.26 18.17 0.45
N LYS A 81 -4.42 19.12 0.05
CA LYS A 81 -4.71 20.04 -1.07
C LYS A 81 -4.97 19.28 -2.38
N GLU A 82 -4.16 18.27 -2.66
CA GLU A 82 -4.33 17.47 -3.89
C GLU A 82 -5.56 16.55 -3.78
N ALA A 83 -5.75 15.88 -2.66
CA ALA A 83 -6.89 14.98 -2.43
C ALA A 83 -8.25 15.69 -2.52
N LEU A 84 -8.35 16.91 -2.00
CA LEU A 84 -9.59 17.72 -2.02
C LEU A 84 -9.95 18.28 -3.39
N LYS A 85 -9.11 18.11 -4.42
CA LYS A 85 -9.49 18.43 -5.81
C LYS A 85 -10.46 17.41 -6.41
N GLY A 86 -10.46 16.18 -5.88
CA GLY A 86 -11.33 15.11 -6.32
C GLY A 86 -12.72 15.22 -5.70
N ASP A 87 -13.69 14.58 -6.36
CA ASP A 87 -15.04 14.40 -5.84
C ASP A 87 -15.06 13.22 -4.87
N GLY A 88 -15.49 13.45 -3.62
CA GLY A 88 -15.49 12.45 -2.55
C GLY A 88 -16.38 11.23 -2.85
N TRP A 89 -17.52 11.45 -3.52
CA TRP A 89 -18.42 10.35 -3.89
C TRP A 89 -17.76 9.40 -4.90
N TRP A 90 -17.14 9.96 -5.95
CA TRP A 90 -16.43 9.15 -6.95
C TRP A 90 -15.21 8.46 -6.35
N TYR A 91 -14.47 9.15 -5.48
CA TYR A 91 -13.34 8.54 -4.78
C TYR A 91 -13.81 7.35 -3.93
N GLY A 92 -14.92 7.50 -3.21
CA GLY A 92 -15.53 6.42 -2.43
C GLY A 92 -15.94 5.22 -3.30
N LYS A 93 -16.46 5.45 -4.53
CA LYS A 93 -16.79 4.37 -5.47
C LYS A 93 -15.53 3.64 -5.98
N LEU A 94 -14.49 4.38 -6.32
CA LEU A 94 -13.21 3.79 -6.73
C LEU A 94 -12.59 2.96 -5.61
N MET A 95 -12.65 3.44 -4.37
CA MET A 95 -12.17 2.67 -3.21
C MET A 95 -12.99 1.40 -2.99
N ALA A 96 -14.30 1.42 -3.23
CA ALA A 96 -15.14 0.23 -3.14
C ALA A 96 -14.78 -0.81 -4.20
N ASP A 97 -14.62 -0.38 -5.44
CA ASP A 97 -14.22 -1.25 -6.54
C ASP A 97 -12.84 -1.87 -6.24
N HIS A 98 -11.87 -1.03 -5.92
CA HIS A 98 -10.51 -1.46 -5.60
C HIS A 98 -10.44 -2.47 -4.44
N THR A 99 -11.18 -2.25 -3.35
CA THR A 99 -11.17 -3.14 -2.18
C THR A 99 -11.90 -4.45 -2.40
N ALA A 100 -12.88 -4.50 -3.33
CA ALA A 100 -13.64 -5.70 -3.65
C ALA A 100 -12.86 -6.70 -4.51
N LEU A 101 -11.78 -6.27 -5.17
CA LEU A 101 -11.04 -7.10 -6.12
C LEU A 101 -10.06 -8.04 -5.41
N ASP A 102 -10.10 -9.31 -5.81
CA ASP A 102 -9.10 -10.33 -5.48
C ASP A 102 -8.17 -10.55 -6.67
N TRP A 103 -6.96 -10.06 -6.57
CA TRP A 103 -5.96 -10.14 -7.64
C TRP A 103 -5.09 -11.38 -7.58
N ARG A 104 -5.26 -12.26 -6.59
CA ARG A 104 -4.38 -13.40 -6.34
C ARG A 104 -4.30 -14.34 -7.55
N ASP A 105 -5.44 -14.69 -8.13
CA ASP A 105 -5.48 -15.57 -9.31
C ASP A 105 -4.96 -14.87 -10.57
N ALA A 106 -5.30 -13.60 -10.76
CA ALA A 106 -4.79 -12.82 -11.89
C ALA A 106 -3.25 -12.70 -11.86
N ILE A 107 -2.66 -12.49 -10.67
CA ILE A 107 -1.20 -12.45 -10.49
C ILE A 107 -0.58 -13.81 -10.83
N LYS A 108 -1.13 -14.92 -10.32
CA LYS A 108 -0.65 -16.27 -10.63
C LYS A 108 -0.71 -16.56 -12.13
N HIS A 109 -1.82 -16.24 -12.78
CA HIS A 109 -2.00 -16.53 -14.21
C HIS A 109 -1.13 -15.66 -15.11
N SER A 110 -0.91 -14.39 -14.73
CA SER A 110 -0.17 -13.45 -15.57
C SER A 110 1.34 -13.46 -15.34
N PHE A 111 1.77 -13.77 -14.11
CA PHE A 111 3.17 -13.66 -13.70
C PHE A 111 3.71 -14.91 -12.98
N GLY A 112 2.86 -15.89 -12.68
CA GLY A 112 3.28 -17.13 -12.03
C GLY A 112 4.19 -17.98 -12.91
N SER A 113 4.92 -18.91 -12.31
CA SER A 113 5.88 -19.80 -12.98
C SER A 113 5.29 -20.62 -14.14
N GLY A 114 3.97 -20.87 -14.11
CA GLY A 114 3.25 -21.55 -15.20
C GLY A 114 2.76 -20.64 -16.33
N SER A 115 2.88 -19.32 -16.21
CA SER A 115 2.37 -18.36 -17.21
C SER A 115 3.27 -18.18 -18.42
N GLY A 116 4.52 -18.63 -18.35
CA GLY A 116 5.58 -18.33 -19.33
C GLY A 116 6.10 -16.89 -19.24
N SER A 117 5.66 -16.10 -18.28
CA SER A 117 6.15 -14.74 -18.04
C SER A 117 7.59 -14.76 -17.53
N THR A 118 8.42 -13.88 -18.11
CA THR A 118 9.79 -13.61 -17.66
C THR A 118 9.89 -12.22 -17.02
N THR A 119 8.77 -11.60 -16.69
CA THR A 119 8.73 -10.25 -16.14
C THR A 119 9.35 -10.21 -14.74
N LYS A 120 10.53 -9.61 -14.64
CA LYS A 120 11.14 -9.34 -13.33
C LYS A 120 10.21 -8.48 -12.48
N THR A 121 10.02 -8.85 -11.23
CA THR A 121 9.09 -8.19 -10.32
C THR A 121 9.77 -7.86 -9.00
N LEU A 122 9.71 -6.59 -8.60
CA LEU A 122 10.11 -6.12 -7.27
C LEU A 122 8.85 -5.80 -6.45
N VAL A 123 8.78 -6.33 -5.24
CA VAL A 123 7.74 -5.99 -4.26
C VAL A 123 8.40 -5.27 -3.09
N VAL A 124 8.06 -4.00 -2.89
CA VAL A 124 8.50 -3.21 -1.75
C VAL A 124 7.36 -3.16 -0.74
N ALA A 125 7.56 -3.71 0.45
CA ALA A 125 6.57 -3.76 1.51
C ALA A 125 7.06 -3.02 2.76
N SER A 126 6.26 -2.11 3.32
CA SER A 126 6.66 -1.38 4.51
C SER A 126 6.22 -2.09 5.79
N THR A 127 7.13 -2.18 6.76
CA THR A 127 6.81 -2.61 8.13
C THR A 127 6.15 -1.50 8.96
N ARG A 128 6.09 -0.28 8.41
CA ARG A 128 5.52 0.92 9.05
C ARG A 128 4.24 1.41 8.37
N SER A 129 3.70 0.63 7.44
CA SER A 129 2.45 0.96 6.77
C SER A 129 1.25 0.87 7.72
N GLY A 130 0.45 1.93 7.76
CA GLY A 130 -0.87 1.89 8.40
C GLY A 130 -1.93 1.26 7.50
N CYS A 131 -1.61 1.01 6.22
CA CYS A 131 -2.53 0.39 5.26
C CYS A 131 -2.46 -1.14 5.33
N PHE A 132 -1.24 -1.72 5.30
CA PHE A 132 -1.05 -3.16 5.27
C PHE A 132 0.03 -3.63 6.25
N PRO A 133 -0.11 -4.84 6.82
CA PRO A 133 1.04 -5.60 7.31
C PRO A 133 1.95 -5.95 6.14
N SER A 134 3.27 -5.87 6.30
CA SER A 134 4.21 -6.15 5.20
C SER A 134 4.08 -7.56 4.60
N ALA A 135 3.57 -8.52 5.38
CA ALA A 135 3.29 -9.86 4.89
C ALA A 135 2.25 -9.89 3.75
N GLY A 136 1.26 -8.99 3.74
CA GLY A 136 0.25 -8.91 2.70
C GLY A 136 0.83 -8.58 1.32
N PRO A 137 1.51 -7.44 1.14
CA PRO A 137 2.21 -7.12 -0.11
C PRO A 137 3.24 -8.19 -0.51
N LEU A 138 4.00 -8.76 0.42
CA LEU A 138 4.99 -9.79 0.11
C LEU A 138 4.39 -11.09 -0.44
N LYS A 139 3.10 -11.37 -0.23
CA LYS A 139 2.41 -12.50 -0.87
C LYS A 139 2.40 -12.42 -2.40
N VAL A 140 2.56 -11.25 -2.98
CA VAL A 140 2.72 -11.12 -4.45
C VAL A 140 3.94 -11.88 -4.95
N VAL A 141 5.02 -11.93 -4.15
CA VAL A 141 6.24 -12.71 -4.49
C VAL A 141 5.92 -14.20 -4.56
N ASP A 142 5.21 -14.74 -3.54
CA ASP A 142 4.81 -16.14 -3.50
C ASP A 142 3.94 -16.50 -4.69
N LEU A 143 2.99 -15.62 -5.03
CA LEU A 143 2.07 -15.80 -6.16
C LEU A 143 2.80 -15.80 -7.51
N ALA A 144 3.74 -14.86 -7.69
CA ALA A 144 4.51 -14.71 -8.93
C ALA A 144 5.56 -15.82 -9.09
N ASN A 145 6.14 -16.32 -8.00
CA ASN A 145 7.14 -17.39 -8.05
C ASN A 145 6.53 -18.79 -8.00
N GLY A 146 5.21 -18.92 -7.76
CA GLY A 146 4.55 -20.22 -7.65
C GLY A 146 5.08 -21.09 -6.51
N GLY A 147 5.64 -20.48 -5.47
CA GLY A 147 6.25 -21.17 -4.34
C GLY A 147 7.66 -21.73 -4.60
N THR A 148 8.28 -21.44 -5.75
CA THR A 148 9.66 -21.87 -6.08
C THR A 148 10.67 -20.82 -5.65
N GLU A 149 11.78 -21.26 -5.01
CA GLU A 149 12.93 -20.38 -4.76
C GLU A 149 13.60 -19.99 -6.07
N GLY A 150 14.08 -18.73 -6.16
CA GLY A 150 14.81 -18.25 -7.34
C GLY A 150 13.94 -17.88 -8.54
N GLY A 151 12.64 -17.64 -8.33
CA GLY A 151 11.76 -17.09 -9.36
C GLY A 151 12.12 -15.64 -9.75
N HIS A 152 11.39 -15.08 -10.69
CA HIS A 152 11.63 -13.73 -11.22
C HIS A 152 11.05 -12.58 -10.37
N ALA A 153 10.40 -12.89 -9.25
CA ALA A 153 9.91 -11.93 -8.29
C ALA A 153 10.73 -11.95 -7.01
N ARG A 154 11.12 -10.76 -6.51
CA ARG A 154 11.75 -10.60 -5.21
C ARG A 154 10.99 -9.59 -4.34
N GLY A 155 10.99 -9.81 -3.04
CA GLY A 155 10.38 -8.93 -2.05
C GLY A 155 11.42 -8.27 -1.16
N VAL A 156 11.17 -7.01 -0.80
CA VAL A 156 11.98 -6.27 0.18
C VAL A 156 11.06 -5.66 1.21
N ALA A 157 11.25 -6.02 2.48
CA ALA A 157 10.61 -5.34 3.60
C ALA A 157 11.43 -4.12 4.00
N VAL A 158 10.81 -2.93 3.95
CA VAL A 158 11.46 -1.67 4.31
C VAL A 158 10.90 -1.14 5.63
N GLU A 159 11.75 -0.42 6.40
CA GLU A 159 11.39 0.14 7.69
C GLU A 159 11.56 1.67 7.77
N TRP A 160 11.95 2.28 6.67
CA TRP A 160 12.30 3.71 6.59
C TRP A 160 11.19 4.62 6.08
N GLY A 161 10.00 4.09 5.79
CA GLY A 161 8.80 4.84 5.40
C GLY A 161 7.55 3.97 5.54
N GLY A 162 6.37 4.54 5.34
CA GLY A 162 5.07 3.87 5.37
C GLY A 162 4.61 3.37 4.00
N HIS A 163 3.30 3.41 3.77
CA HIS A 163 2.70 3.07 2.47
C HIS A 163 3.26 3.94 1.34
N TRP A 164 3.55 5.22 1.64
CA TRP A 164 4.20 6.15 0.73
C TRP A 164 5.71 6.27 1.00
N CYS A 165 6.38 5.14 1.19
CA CYS A 165 7.82 5.09 1.47
C CYS A 165 8.67 5.83 0.42
N TYR A 166 8.24 5.84 -0.85
CA TYR A 166 8.89 6.59 -1.94
C TYR A 166 8.83 8.11 -1.75
N TRP A 167 7.83 8.63 -1.02
CA TRP A 167 7.72 10.04 -0.65
C TRP A 167 8.59 10.36 0.56
N GLU A 168 8.51 9.53 1.60
CA GLU A 168 9.20 9.78 2.88
C GLU A 168 10.73 9.66 2.76
N LYS A 169 11.22 8.76 1.92
CA LYS A 169 12.66 8.51 1.72
C LYS A 169 12.96 8.24 0.25
N PRO A 170 12.82 9.26 -0.63
CA PRO A 170 12.97 9.10 -2.07
C PRO A 170 14.34 8.59 -2.48
N GLU A 171 15.42 8.98 -1.77
CA GLU A 171 16.78 8.54 -2.08
C GLU A 171 16.91 7.03 -1.92
N LYS A 172 16.43 6.48 -0.79
CA LYS A 172 16.47 5.04 -0.51
C LYS A 172 15.58 4.24 -1.47
N PHE A 173 14.41 4.80 -1.78
CA PHE A 173 13.51 4.17 -2.75
C PHE A 173 14.12 4.13 -4.14
N ASN A 174 14.69 5.23 -4.61
CA ASN A 174 15.35 5.31 -5.92
C ASN A 174 16.55 4.39 -6.00
N GLU A 175 17.40 4.30 -4.97
CA GLU A 175 18.53 3.38 -4.90
C GLU A 175 18.06 1.93 -5.08
N LEU A 176 17.06 1.49 -4.33
CA LEU A 176 16.48 0.15 -4.43
C LEU A 176 15.91 -0.16 -5.82
N VAL A 177 15.21 0.81 -6.42
CA VAL A 177 14.63 0.66 -7.76
C VAL A 177 15.72 0.60 -8.83
N LEU A 178 16.73 1.48 -8.77
CA LEU A 178 17.83 1.49 -9.73
C LEU A 178 18.68 0.22 -9.65
N GLU A 179 18.92 -0.30 -8.45
CA GLU A 179 19.57 -1.60 -8.27
C GLU A 179 18.78 -2.69 -8.99
N PHE A 180 17.47 -2.79 -8.73
CA PHE A 180 16.60 -3.78 -9.38
C PHE A 180 16.57 -3.67 -10.90
N LEU A 181 16.57 -2.45 -11.43
CA LEU A 181 16.54 -2.23 -12.90
C LEU A 181 17.87 -2.55 -13.58
N SER A 182 18.98 -2.62 -12.81
CA SER A 182 20.31 -2.95 -13.32
C SER A 182 20.60 -4.46 -13.36
N GLU A 183 19.78 -5.29 -12.75
CA GLU A 183 19.86 -6.76 -12.79
C GLU A 183 19.37 -7.33 -14.15
#